data_f3eaf608be3d93a1bb3772eb864a4de9
#
_entry.id   f3eaf608be3d93a1bb3772eb864a4de9
#
_cell.length_a   1.000
_cell.length_b   1.000
_cell.length_c   1.000
_cell.angle_alpha   90.00
_cell.angle_beta   90.00
_cell.angle_gamma   90.00
#
_symmetry.space_group_name_H-M   'P 1'
#
loop_
_entity.id
_entity.type
_entity.pdbx_description
1 polymer ?
#
loop_
_entity_poly.entity_id
_entity_poly.type
_entity_poly.pdbx_seq_one_letter_code
_entity_poly.pdbx_strand_id
1 'polypeptide(L)'
;MRAVANDEAGHGTSALIFALVALACGHMLSTLLRTIPALSLDLMAADFHVQPQALASLTSVYHFAFAASQIPVGAAMDRFGVRPVSLSLLAGTVVGATASGFATGPESFTFGQLLLGIATSGMLMCPMTLAAKQMSAARFGLWSGAILSIGNIGMLLSSSPLAFVVDTYGWRAGFWIAAAGGIVVALAVFVLVPNQPAEHKDDASPLAQMIEVLRLGLSRPLRGLVALALVSLATSLVLRGLWGGPWLMQVKGLSRVEAGNQLGAYTLAMIAGPLLMGMVDRKIGRRRELVAGTHTLAALLVVLMALGAPHYAVAWLFGVEVMPPQYDLVLFVLIGLATSAQPLLFGMCRQLVDAQTAGKALAAVNLAFFLGTALMQSITGAVAAFAGLPAVLLFMAAMLLVGVLIFLTYTSQHS
;
A
#
# COMPACT_ATOMS: atom_id res chain seq x y z
N MET A 1 -16.38 13.50 -44.37
CA MET A 1 -15.27 13.98 -43.52
C MET A 1 -15.53 13.99 -42.03
N ARG A 2 -16.69 14.47 -41.51
CA ARG A 2 -16.98 14.44 -40.06
C ARG A 2 -17.16 13.02 -39.47
N ALA A 3 -17.67 12.05 -40.20
CA ALA A 3 -17.85 10.68 -39.73
C ALA A 3 -16.51 9.93 -39.54
N VAL A 4 -15.56 10.13 -40.48
CA VAL A 4 -14.23 9.50 -40.39
C VAL A 4 -13.41 10.08 -39.23
N ALA A 5 -13.48 11.40 -39.00
CA ALA A 5 -12.80 12.05 -37.88
C ALA A 5 -13.37 11.64 -36.50
N ASN A 6 -14.69 11.34 -36.42
CA ASN A 6 -15.30 10.82 -35.17
C ASN A 6 -14.91 9.36 -34.90
N ASP A 7 -14.69 8.56 -35.95
CA ASP A 7 -14.30 7.15 -35.80
C ASP A 7 -12.84 7.02 -35.38
N GLU A 8 -11.93 7.85 -35.94
CA GLU A 8 -10.52 7.88 -35.48
C GLU A 8 -10.37 8.40 -34.06
N ALA A 9 -11.14 9.41 -33.65
CA ALA A 9 -11.16 9.91 -32.26
C ALA A 9 -11.71 8.86 -31.26
N GLY A 10 -12.69 8.05 -31.69
CA GLY A 10 -13.24 6.95 -30.92
C GLY A 10 -12.25 5.80 -30.70
N HIS A 11 -11.54 5.41 -31.77
CA HIS A 11 -10.53 4.35 -31.71
C HIS A 11 -9.31 4.73 -30.85
N GLY A 12 -8.84 5.98 -30.93
CA GLY A 12 -7.75 6.48 -30.09
C GLY A 12 -8.10 6.51 -28.61
N THR A 13 -9.34 6.84 -28.26
CA THR A 13 -9.82 6.86 -26.88
C THR A 13 -9.93 5.44 -26.30
N SER A 14 -10.45 4.48 -27.07
CA SER A 14 -10.57 3.08 -26.64
C SER A 14 -9.20 2.43 -26.45
N ALA A 15 -8.24 2.65 -27.34
CA ALA A 15 -6.88 2.14 -27.22
C ALA A 15 -6.19 2.64 -25.94
N LEU A 16 -6.36 3.93 -25.61
CA LEU A 16 -5.82 4.50 -24.36
C LEU A 16 -6.45 3.87 -23.12
N ILE A 17 -7.75 3.61 -23.13
CA ILE A 17 -8.45 2.93 -22.03
C ILE A 17 -7.87 1.54 -21.79
N PHE A 18 -7.70 0.73 -22.84
CA PHE A 18 -7.11 -0.60 -22.70
C PHE A 18 -5.67 -0.55 -22.21
N ALA A 19 -4.87 0.41 -22.66
CA ALA A 19 -3.51 0.63 -22.17
C ALA A 19 -3.48 0.96 -20.67
N LEU A 20 -4.37 1.84 -20.21
CA LEU A 20 -4.47 2.20 -18.78
C LEU A 20 -4.93 1.04 -17.92
N VAL A 21 -5.89 0.24 -18.39
CA VAL A 21 -6.37 -0.96 -17.68
C VAL A 21 -5.23 -1.99 -17.58
N ALA A 22 -4.48 -2.25 -18.66
CA ALA A 22 -3.35 -3.16 -18.65
C ALA A 22 -2.28 -2.73 -17.63
N LEU A 23 -1.93 -1.44 -17.60
CA LEU A 23 -0.98 -0.91 -16.60
C LEU A 23 -1.54 -0.95 -15.17
N ALA A 24 -2.83 -0.69 -14.98
CA ALA A 24 -3.49 -0.79 -13.67
C ALA A 24 -3.53 -2.22 -13.14
N CYS A 25 -3.59 -3.24 -14.01
CA CYS A 25 -3.42 -4.64 -13.62
C CYS A 25 -2.01 -4.91 -13.06
N GLY A 26 -0.97 -4.19 -13.51
CA GLY A 26 0.34 -4.21 -12.87
C GLY A 26 0.29 -3.71 -11.42
N HIS A 27 -0.45 -2.62 -11.17
CA HIS A 27 -0.67 -2.14 -9.80
C HIS A 27 -1.48 -3.13 -8.95
N MET A 28 -2.46 -3.82 -9.54
CA MET A 28 -3.21 -4.92 -8.88
C MET A 28 -2.27 -6.04 -8.43
N LEU A 29 -1.30 -6.46 -9.25
CA LEU A 29 -0.29 -7.44 -8.87
C LEU A 29 0.61 -6.94 -7.73
N SER A 30 1.01 -5.67 -7.75
CA SER A 30 1.77 -5.04 -6.66
C SER A 30 1.03 -5.10 -5.33
N THR A 31 -0.27 -4.82 -5.31
CA THR A 31 -1.09 -4.85 -4.09
C THR A 31 -1.37 -6.27 -3.61
N LEU A 32 -1.55 -7.23 -4.51
CA LEU A 32 -1.67 -8.66 -4.19
C LEU A 32 -0.40 -9.17 -3.50
N LEU A 33 0.76 -8.99 -4.13
CA LEU A 33 2.05 -9.52 -3.67
C LEU A 33 2.45 -9.02 -2.29
N ARG A 34 2.22 -7.73 -1.99
CA ARG A 34 2.57 -7.15 -0.68
C ARG A 34 1.72 -7.66 0.48
N THR A 35 0.58 -8.29 0.20
CA THR A 35 -0.38 -8.74 1.23
C THR A 35 -0.46 -10.27 1.36
N ILE A 36 0.27 -11.04 0.55
CA ILE A 36 0.38 -12.51 0.67
C ILE A 36 0.79 -12.92 2.10
N PRO A 37 1.77 -12.29 2.76
CA PRO A 37 2.21 -12.73 4.09
C PRO A 37 1.10 -12.73 5.16
N ALA A 38 0.09 -11.87 5.05
CA ALA A 38 -0.98 -11.78 6.05
C ALA A 38 -1.69 -13.12 6.34
N LEU A 39 -1.81 -13.99 5.33
CA LEU A 39 -2.54 -15.25 5.44
C LEU A 39 -1.65 -16.49 5.22
N SER A 40 -0.32 -16.33 5.15
CA SER A 40 0.58 -17.43 4.87
C SER A 40 1.85 -17.44 5.74
N LEU A 41 2.00 -16.46 6.64
CA LEU A 41 3.21 -16.27 7.44
C LEU A 41 3.55 -17.49 8.30
N ASP A 42 2.55 -18.13 8.89
CA ASP A 42 2.66 -19.33 9.70
C ASP A 42 3.17 -20.52 8.91
N LEU A 43 2.61 -20.76 7.71
CA LEU A 43 3.02 -21.85 6.82
C LEU A 43 4.43 -21.65 6.27
N MET A 44 4.75 -20.40 5.90
CA MET A 44 6.09 -20.03 5.42
C MET A 44 7.12 -20.20 6.53
N ALA A 45 6.80 -19.78 7.76
CA ALA A 45 7.69 -19.89 8.89
C ALA A 45 7.94 -21.37 9.28
N ALA A 46 6.90 -22.20 9.24
CA ALA A 46 7.01 -23.64 9.47
C ALA A 46 7.90 -24.32 8.41
N ASP A 47 7.72 -23.95 7.15
CA ASP A 47 8.45 -24.52 6.01
C ASP A 47 9.94 -24.12 6.00
N PHE A 48 10.26 -22.91 6.45
CA PHE A 48 11.62 -22.40 6.61
C PHE A 48 12.26 -22.74 7.96
N HIS A 49 11.53 -23.42 8.87
CA HIS A 49 11.99 -23.76 10.21
C HIS A 49 12.43 -22.53 11.04
N VAL A 50 11.71 -21.42 10.90
CA VAL A 50 11.98 -20.18 11.64
C VAL A 50 10.74 -19.74 12.43
N GLN A 51 10.95 -18.81 13.37
CA GLN A 51 9.83 -18.20 14.08
C GLN A 51 9.05 -17.23 13.15
N PRO A 52 7.71 -17.23 13.18
CA PRO A 52 6.90 -16.33 12.35
C PRO A 52 7.29 -14.85 12.51
N GLN A 53 7.69 -14.43 13.71
CA GLN A 53 8.09 -13.06 14.03
C GLN A 53 9.39 -12.66 13.31
N ALA A 54 10.35 -13.59 13.21
CA ALA A 54 11.60 -13.36 12.47
C ALA A 54 11.30 -13.18 10.98
N LEU A 55 10.44 -14.03 10.41
CA LEU A 55 10.02 -13.94 9.01
C LEU A 55 9.23 -12.65 8.74
N ALA A 56 8.39 -12.23 9.68
CA ALA A 56 7.67 -10.96 9.60
C ALA A 56 8.60 -9.76 9.43
N SER A 57 9.72 -9.72 10.17
CA SER A 57 10.75 -8.68 10.01
C SER A 57 11.40 -8.72 8.63
N LEU A 58 11.66 -9.91 8.08
CA LEU A 58 12.27 -10.07 6.75
C LEU A 58 11.35 -9.60 5.62
N THR A 59 10.02 -9.69 5.79
CA THR A 59 9.08 -9.16 4.79
C THR A 59 9.19 -7.64 4.63
N SER A 60 9.74 -6.92 5.60
CA SER A 60 9.96 -5.48 5.52
C SER A 60 10.93 -5.08 4.40
N VAL A 61 11.82 -5.97 3.98
CA VAL A 61 12.77 -5.75 2.87
C VAL A 61 12.03 -5.38 1.58
N TYR A 62 10.85 -5.95 1.34
CA TYR A 62 9.99 -5.55 0.24
C TYR A 62 9.69 -4.04 0.27
N HIS A 63 9.26 -3.51 1.41
CA HIS A 63 8.85 -2.10 1.52
C HIS A 63 10.05 -1.15 1.55
N PHE A 64 11.20 -1.57 2.10
CA PHE A 64 12.45 -0.80 1.99
C PHE A 64 12.89 -0.68 0.53
N ALA A 65 12.92 -1.80 -0.20
CA ALA A 65 13.28 -1.83 -1.61
C ALA A 65 12.29 -1.01 -2.45
N PHE A 66 11.00 -1.14 -2.17
CA PHE A 66 9.94 -0.37 -2.81
C PHE A 66 10.13 1.14 -2.60
N ALA A 67 10.35 1.58 -1.37
CA ALA A 67 10.56 2.99 -1.04
C ALA A 67 11.81 3.55 -1.72
N ALA A 68 12.94 2.84 -1.63
CA ALA A 68 14.20 3.25 -2.22
C ALA A 68 14.16 3.35 -3.76
N SER A 69 13.32 2.51 -4.40
CA SER A 69 13.25 2.45 -5.87
C SER A 69 12.28 3.45 -6.49
N GLN A 70 11.40 4.08 -5.74
CA GLN A 70 10.38 4.98 -6.29
C GLN A 70 10.97 6.15 -7.09
N ILE A 71 11.99 6.82 -6.56
CA ILE A 71 12.62 7.97 -7.24
C ILE A 71 13.42 7.51 -8.45
N PRO A 72 14.30 6.50 -8.38
CA PRO A 72 14.98 5.95 -9.56
C PRO A 72 14.03 5.48 -10.66
N VAL A 73 12.93 4.84 -10.30
CA VAL A 73 11.93 4.37 -11.28
C VAL A 73 11.18 5.56 -11.92
N GLY A 74 10.87 6.60 -11.15
CA GLY A 74 10.33 7.86 -11.69
C GLY A 74 11.26 8.47 -12.74
N ALA A 75 12.54 8.64 -12.40
CA ALA A 75 13.56 9.14 -13.31
C ALA A 75 13.73 8.25 -14.57
N ALA A 76 13.63 6.92 -14.40
CA ALA A 76 13.65 6.00 -15.54
C ALA A 76 12.44 6.19 -16.47
N MET A 77 11.24 6.45 -15.93
CA MET A 77 10.05 6.74 -16.76
C MET A 77 10.20 8.06 -17.55
N ASP A 78 10.80 9.08 -16.93
CA ASP A 78 11.05 10.35 -17.62
C ASP A 78 12.09 10.18 -18.73
N ARG A 79 13.08 9.31 -18.53
CA ARG A 79 14.17 9.09 -19.50
C ARG A 79 13.83 8.08 -20.61
N PHE A 80 13.12 7.01 -20.29
CA PHE A 80 12.88 5.88 -21.21
C PHE A 80 11.41 5.75 -21.62
N GLY A 81 10.49 6.47 -20.98
CA GLY A 81 9.06 6.38 -21.21
C GLY A 81 8.38 5.26 -20.43
N VAL A 82 7.05 5.31 -20.40
CA VAL A 82 6.22 4.43 -19.57
C VAL A 82 6.30 2.95 -19.99
N ARG A 83 6.23 2.66 -21.31
CA ARG A 83 6.17 1.28 -21.81
C ARG A 83 7.43 0.47 -21.50
N PRO A 84 8.66 0.87 -21.85
CA PRO A 84 9.84 0.06 -21.55
C PRO A 84 10.08 -0.09 -20.06
N VAL A 85 9.81 0.94 -19.25
CA VAL A 85 9.94 0.86 -17.79
C VAL A 85 8.91 -0.10 -17.19
N SER A 86 7.64 -0.01 -17.59
CA SER A 86 6.61 -0.93 -17.09
C SER A 86 6.88 -2.39 -17.47
N LEU A 87 7.38 -2.65 -18.67
CA LEU A 87 7.78 -4.00 -19.09
C LEU A 87 8.97 -4.54 -18.27
N SER A 88 9.98 -3.70 -18.01
CA SER A 88 11.12 -4.08 -17.16
C SER A 88 10.67 -4.37 -15.72
N LEU A 89 9.77 -3.55 -15.17
CA LEU A 89 9.19 -3.77 -13.84
C LEU A 89 8.35 -5.06 -13.79
N LEU A 90 7.53 -5.33 -14.82
CA LEU A 90 6.74 -6.57 -14.90
C LEU A 90 7.64 -7.80 -15.03
N ALA A 91 8.69 -7.74 -15.84
CA ALA A 91 9.69 -8.80 -15.91
C ALA A 91 10.35 -9.05 -14.54
N GLY A 92 10.77 -7.99 -13.87
CA GLY A 92 11.29 -8.07 -12.50
C GLY A 92 10.27 -8.65 -11.51
N THR A 93 8.98 -8.31 -11.64
CA THR A 93 7.89 -8.87 -10.81
C THR A 93 7.73 -10.37 -11.04
N VAL A 94 7.77 -10.82 -12.29
CA VAL A 94 7.73 -12.26 -12.62
C VAL A 94 8.93 -13.00 -12.01
N VAL A 95 10.14 -12.46 -12.19
CA VAL A 95 11.37 -13.05 -11.61
C VAL A 95 11.31 -13.07 -10.09
N GLY A 96 10.90 -11.96 -9.45
CA GLY A 96 10.81 -11.88 -7.97
C GLY A 96 9.74 -12.80 -7.38
N ALA A 97 8.56 -12.90 -8.04
CA ALA A 97 7.52 -13.84 -7.64
C ALA A 97 7.98 -15.31 -7.81
N THR A 98 8.60 -15.61 -8.93
CA THR A 98 9.20 -16.93 -9.20
C THR A 98 10.26 -17.29 -8.15
N ALA A 99 11.19 -16.37 -7.85
CA ALA A 99 12.21 -16.55 -6.83
C ALA A 99 11.58 -16.78 -5.44
N SER A 100 10.54 -16.02 -5.08
CA SER A 100 9.81 -16.22 -3.82
C SER A 100 9.09 -17.58 -3.77
N GLY A 101 8.51 -18.03 -4.90
CA GLY A 101 7.85 -19.35 -4.99
C GLY A 101 8.82 -20.53 -4.90
N PHE A 102 10.07 -20.36 -5.33
CA PHE A 102 11.13 -21.36 -5.20
C PHE A 102 11.94 -21.24 -3.91
N ALA A 103 11.63 -20.29 -3.05
CA ALA A 103 12.40 -20.07 -1.85
C ALA A 103 12.40 -21.32 -0.93
N THR A 104 13.60 -21.71 -0.49
CA THR A 104 13.84 -22.85 0.39
C THR A 104 14.23 -22.44 1.81
N GLY A 105 14.36 -21.14 2.06
CA GLY A 105 14.72 -20.59 3.36
C GLY A 105 14.57 -19.07 3.41
N PRO A 106 14.81 -18.47 4.59
CA PRO A 106 14.61 -17.04 4.82
C PRO A 106 15.44 -16.15 3.88
N GLU A 107 16.67 -16.51 3.59
CA GLU A 107 17.59 -15.73 2.74
C GLU A 107 17.10 -15.66 1.29
N SER A 108 16.78 -16.83 0.71
CA SER A 108 16.25 -16.90 -0.67
C SER A 108 14.90 -16.21 -0.80
N PHE A 109 14.05 -16.30 0.22
CA PHE A 109 12.80 -15.57 0.29
C PHE A 109 13.04 -14.05 0.36
N THR A 110 13.97 -13.60 1.22
CA THR A 110 14.34 -12.18 1.34
C THR A 110 14.85 -11.60 0.03
N PHE A 111 15.64 -12.38 -0.73
CA PHE A 111 16.07 -11.97 -2.07
C PHE A 111 14.89 -11.80 -3.03
N GLY A 112 13.92 -12.72 -3.01
CA GLY A 112 12.67 -12.58 -3.77
C GLY A 112 11.90 -11.33 -3.38
N GLN A 113 11.80 -11.00 -2.07
CA GLN A 113 11.13 -9.81 -1.57
C GLN A 113 11.85 -8.52 -1.99
N LEU A 114 13.19 -8.53 -2.01
CA LEU A 114 13.98 -7.40 -2.53
C LEU A 114 13.65 -7.12 -4.01
N LEU A 115 13.67 -8.16 -4.84
CA LEU A 115 13.33 -8.04 -6.27
C LEU A 115 11.89 -7.55 -6.46
N LEU A 116 10.94 -8.11 -5.72
CA LEU A 116 9.53 -7.70 -5.77
C LEU A 116 9.34 -6.25 -5.35
N GLY A 117 10.02 -5.81 -4.28
CA GLY A 117 9.96 -4.43 -3.82
C GLY A 117 10.42 -3.45 -4.90
N ILE A 118 11.58 -3.69 -5.52
CA ILE A 118 12.09 -2.89 -6.64
C ILE A 118 11.11 -2.91 -7.81
N ALA A 119 10.70 -4.09 -8.24
CA ALA A 119 9.92 -4.30 -9.46
C ALA A 119 8.49 -3.75 -9.36
N THR A 120 7.90 -3.72 -8.17
CA THR A 120 6.52 -3.24 -7.99
C THR A 120 6.43 -1.75 -7.65
N SER A 121 7.56 -1.08 -7.36
CA SER A 121 7.61 0.31 -6.89
C SER A 121 7.01 1.33 -7.86
N GLY A 122 7.09 1.09 -9.17
CA GLY A 122 6.55 1.97 -10.22
C GLY A 122 5.17 1.58 -10.74
N MET A 123 4.57 0.49 -10.29
CA MET A 123 3.36 -0.06 -10.91
C MET A 123 2.14 0.85 -10.81
N LEU A 124 2.02 1.69 -9.79
CA LEU A 124 1.00 2.74 -9.72
C LEU A 124 1.39 3.96 -10.56
N MET A 125 2.67 4.29 -10.59
CA MET A 125 3.16 5.49 -11.29
C MET A 125 3.00 5.36 -12.81
N CYS A 126 3.21 4.18 -13.39
CA CYS A 126 3.09 3.94 -14.84
C CYS A 126 1.71 4.34 -15.40
N PRO A 127 0.57 3.81 -14.92
CA PRO A 127 -0.74 4.22 -15.41
C PRO A 127 -1.06 5.68 -15.08
N MET A 128 -0.64 6.20 -13.92
CA MET A 128 -0.86 7.60 -13.54
C MET A 128 -0.12 8.56 -14.47
N THR A 129 1.14 8.25 -14.81
CA THR A 129 1.93 9.06 -15.75
C THR A 129 1.34 9.05 -17.16
N LEU A 130 0.90 7.89 -17.65
CA LEU A 130 0.25 7.79 -18.96
C LEU A 130 -1.07 8.59 -19.00
N ALA A 131 -1.89 8.46 -17.95
CA ALA A 131 -3.15 9.20 -17.83
C ALA A 131 -2.92 10.73 -17.73
N ALA A 132 -1.92 11.17 -16.97
CA ALA A 132 -1.58 12.58 -16.82
C ALA A 132 -1.11 13.21 -18.14
N LYS A 133 -0.39 12.45 -18.97
CA LYS A 133 0.11 12.93 -20.28
C LYS A 133 -0.95 12.99 -21.37
N GLN A 134 -1.96 12.10 -21.33
CA GLN A 134 -2.89 11.91 -22.44
C GLN A 134 -4.33 12.33 -22.16
N MET A 135 -4.64 12.70 -20.92
CA MET A 135 -6.02 13.04 -20.53
C MET A 135 -6.15 14.48 -20.05
N SER A 136 -7.32 15.07 -20.30
CA SER A 136 -7.69 16.35 -19.67
C SER A 136 -7.80 16.21 -18.16
N ALA A 137 -7.62 17.31 -17.40
CA ALA A 137 -7.68 17.32 -15.93
C ALA A 137 -8.96 16.67 -15.37
N ALA A 138 -10.11 16.88 -16.02
CA ALA A 138 -11.39 16.29 -15.61
C ALA A 138 -11.40 14.76 -15.78
N ARG A 139 -10.88 14.24 -16.90
CA ARG A 139 -10.79 12.79 -17.14
C ARG A 139 -9.69 12.15 -16.29
N PHE A 140 -8.60 12.84 -16.03
CA PHE A 140 -7.52 12.36 -15.17
C PHE A 140 -8.02 12.03 -13.77
N GLY A 141 -8.86 12.89 -13.16
CA GLY A 141 -9.44 12.61 -11.84
C GLY A 141 -10.27 11.32 -11.80
N LEU A 142 -11.10 11.09 -12.82
CA LEU A 142 -11.89 9.85 -12.94
C LEU A 142 -11.00 8.61 -13.09
N TRP A 143 -10.01 8.68 -14.00
CA TRP A 143 -9.13 7.55 -14.28
C TRP A 143 -8.15 7.26 -13.15
N SER A 144 -7.70 8.26 -12.41
CA SER A 144 -6.92 8.05 -11.18
C SER A 144 -7.70 7.22 -10.15
N GLY A 145 -8.98 7.53 -9.97
CA GLY A 145 -9.86 6.73 -9.13
C GLY A 145 -10.02 5.28 -9.65
N ALA A 146 -10.24 5.09 -10.95
CA ALA A 146 -10.36 3.77 -11.56
C ALA A 146 -9.06 2.94 -11.42
N ILE A 147 -7.90 3.54 -11.66
CA ILE A 147 -6.58 2.89 -11.51
C ILE A 147 -6.37 2.42 -10.07
N LEU A 148 -6.68 3.26 -9.08
CA LEU A 148 -6.60 2.89 -7.67
C LEU A 148 -7.58 1.78 -7.31
N SER A 149 -8.80 1.83 -7.84
CA SER A 149 -9.82 0.78 -7.61
C SER A 149 -9.39 -0.56 -8.18
N ILE A 150 -8.87 -0.60 -9.41
CA ILE A 150 -8.31 -1.82 -10.02
C ILE A 150 -7.14 -2.33 -9.18
N GLY A 151 -6.25 -1.44 -8.73
CA GLY A 151 -5.16 -1.80 -7.84
C GLY A 151 -5.65 -2.47 -6.54
N ASN A 152 -6.68 -1.93 -5.92
CA ASN A 152 -7.23 -2.45 -4.68
C ASN A 152 -7.93 -3.82 -4.84
N ILE A 153 -8.35 -4.21 -6.06
CA ILE A 153 -8.81 -5.58 -6.34
C ILE A 153 -7.70 -6.59 -5.98
N GLY A 154 -6.43 -6.26 -6.18
CA GLY A 154 -5.31 -7.12 -5.77
C GLY A 154 -5.28 -7.39 -4.27
N MET A 155 -5.56 -6.37 -3.44
CA MET A 155 -5.71 -6.55 -1.99
C MET A 155 -6.94 -7.40 -1.65
N LEU A 156 -8.02 -7.28 -2.41
CA LEU A 156 -9.23 -8.09 -2.20
C LEU A 156 -8.97 -9.55 -2.61
N LEU A 157 -8.26 -9.79 -3.70
CA LEU A 157 -7.86 -11.14 -4.14
C LEU A 157 -6.93 -11.81 -3.11
N SER A 158 -6.12 -11.05 -2.37
CA SER A 158 -5.28 -11.55 -1.27
C SER A 158 -6.03 -11.79 0.05
N SER A 159 -7.37 -11.72 0.04
CA SER A 159 -8.23 -12.07 1.17
C SER A 159 -8.68 -13.54 1.08
N SER A 160 -9.98 -13.81 1.12
CA SER A 160 -10.51 -15.19 1.04
C SER A 160 -10.11 -15.97 -0.21
N PRO A 161 -10.01 -15.37 -1.43
CA PRO A 161 -9.53 -16.12 -2.59
C PRO A 161 -8.12 -16.68 -2.39
N LEU A 162 -7.20 -15.86 -1.89
CA LEU A 162 -5.84 -16.32 -1.58
C LEU A 162 -5.84 -17.32 -0.42
N ALA A 163 -6.65 -17.11 0.62
CA ALA A 163 -6.77 -18.02 1.74
C ALA A 163 -7.13 -19.43 1.27
N PHE A 164 -8.13 -19.55 0.39
CA PHE A 164 -8.53 -20.82 -0.21
C PHE A 164 -7.39 -21.47 -1.02
N VAL A 165 -6.67 -20.69 -1.82
CA VAL A 165 -5.52 -21.16 -2.60
C VAL A 165 -4.42 -21.66 -1.67
N VAL A 166 -4.11 -20.93 -0.61
CA VAL A 166 -3.06 -21.27 0.36
C VAL A 166 -3.41 -22.55 1.12
N ASP A 167 -4.65 -22.71 1.55
CA ASP A 167 -5.11 -23.91 2.25
C ASP A 167 -5.11 -25.16 1.34
N THR A 168 -5.40 -24.99 0.05
CA THR A 168 -5.54 -26.11 -0.89
C THR A 168 -4.21 -26.50 -1.54
N TYR A 169 -3.39 -25.51 -1.92
CA TYR A 169 -2.17 -25.71 -2.75
C TYR A 169 -0.89 -25.23 -2.07
N GLY A 170 -0.98 -24.74 -0.83
CA GLY A 170 0.14 -24.19 -0.09
C GLY A 170 0.48 -22.73 -0.46
N TRP A 171 1.30 -22.09 0.38
CA TRP A 171 1.61 -20.68 0.28
C TRP A 171 2.35 -20.28 -1.02
N ARG A 172 3.13 -21.21 -1.59
CA ARG A 172 3.87 -20.99 -2.84
C ARG A 172 2.95 -20.73 -4.03
N ALA A 173 1.74 -21.30 -4.01
CA ALA A 173 0.76 -21.12 -5.08
C ALA A 173 0.38 -19.66 -5.29
N GLY A 174 0.33 -18.85 -4.21
CA GLY A 174 0.08 -17.41 -4.31
C GLY A 174 1.14 -16.70 -5.17
N PHE A 175 2.41 -17.04 -5.00
CA PHE A 175 3.51 -16.46 -5.80
C PHE A 175 3.51 -16.98 -7.24
N TRP A 176 3.18 -18.26 -7.47
CA TRP A 176 3.05 -18.81 -8.82
C TRP A 176 1.91 -18.17 -9.62
N ILE A 177 0.76 -17.94 -8.98
CA ILE A 177 -0.37 -17.24 -9.59
C ILE A 177 0.03 -15.79 -9.92
N ALA A 178 0.74 -15.13 -9.01
CA ALA A 178 1.22 -13.76 -9.26
C ALA A 178 2.26 -13.71 -10.40
N ALA A 179 3.16 -14.69 -10.51
CA ALA A 179 4.12 -14.79 -11.61
C ALA A 179 3.41 -15.00 -12.95
N ALA A 180 2.46 -15.95 -13.01
CA ALA A 180 1.65 -16.19 -14.21
C ALA A 180 0.83 -14.95 -14.61
N GLY A 181 0.18 -14.32 -13.64
CA GLY A 181 -0.51 -13.04 -13.85
C GLY A 181 0.41 -11.94 -14.36
N GLY A 182 1.65 -11.87 -13.84
CA GLY A 182 2.68 -10.95 -14.30
C GLY A 182 3.04 -11.12 -15.78
N ILE A 183 3.15 -12.37 -16.24
CA ILE A 183 3.38 -12.67 -17.67
C ILE A 183 2.19 -12.18 -18.52
N VAL A 184 0.95 -12.48 -18.11
CA VAL A 184 -0.26 -12.07 -18.83
C VAL A 184 -0.33 -10.53 -18.92
N VAL A 185 -0.07 -9.83 -17.80
CA VAL A 185 -0.07 -8.37 -17.76
C VAL A 185 1.07 -7.81 -18.63
N ALA A 186 2.27 -8.41 -18.59
CA ALA A 186 3.39 -7.99 -19.43
C ALA A 186 3.06 -8.11 -20.93
N LEU A 187 2.42 -9.19 -21.36
CA LEU A 187 1.96 -9.37 -22.73
C LEU A 187 0.90 -8.32 -23.10
N ALA A 188 -0.07 -8.06 -22.21
CA ALA A 188 -1.07 -7.03 -22.42
C ALA A 188 -0.43 -5.63 -22.55
N VAL A 189 0.52 -5.27 -21.69
CA VAL A 189 1.26 -4.01 -21.76
C VAL A 189 2.08 -3.92 -23.06
N PHE A 190 2.73 -5.03 -23.45
CA PHE A 190 3.51 -5.08 -24.69
C PHE A 190 2.66 -4.80 -25.94
N VAL A 191 1.44 -5.30 -25.97
CA VAL A 191 0.53 -5.15 -27.12
C VAL A 191 -0.22 -3.81 -27.08
N LEU A 192 -0.71 -3.41 -25.91
CA LEU A 192 -1.70 -2.33 -25.78
C LEU A 192 -1.08 -0.97 -25.46
N VAL A 193 0.09 -0.91 -24.80
CA VAL A 193 0.69 0.37 -24.41
C VAL A 193 1.57 0.90 -25.57
N PRO A 194 1.29 2.10 -26.11
CA PRO A 194 2.07 2.66 -27.18
C PRO A 194 3.49 3.01 -26.70
N ASN A 195 4.46 2.80 -27.60
CA ASN A 195 5.83 3.23 -27.34
C ASN A 195 5.94 4.73 -27.64
N GLN A 196 5.98 5.54 -26.60
CA GLN A 196 6.12 6.98 -26.71
C GLN A 196 7.56 7.38 -26.33
N PRO A 197 8.23 8.21 -27.14
CA PRO A 197 9.54 8.73 -26.79
C PRO A 197 9.45 9.56 -25.50
N ALA A 198 10.51 9.53 -24.71
CA ALA A 198 10.63 10.37 -23.53
C ALA A 198 10.69 11.86 -23.93
N GLU A 199 9.91 12.69 -23.25
CA GLU A 199 9.81 14.12 -23.58
C GLU A 199 10.92 14.97 -22.96
N HIS A 200 11.54 14.51 -21.87
CA HIS A 200 12.55 15.30 -21.13
C HIS A 200 13.73 14.43 -20.72
N LYS A 201 14.93 14.96 -20.95
CA LYS A 201 16.17 14.51 -20.29
C LYS A 201 16.38 15.43 -19.08
N ASP A 202 15.91 15.03 -17.92
CA ASP A 202 16.39 15.66 -16.67
C ASP A 202 17.83 15.15 -16.45
N ASP A 203 18.79 16.05 -16.50
CA ASP A 203 20.23 15.72 -16.33
C ASP A 203 20.62 15.48 -14.87
N ALA A 204 19.69 15.70 -13.93
CA ALA A 204 19.95 15.47 -12.50
C ALA A 204 20.08 13.97 -12.18
N SER A 205 21.14 13.61 -11.46
CA SER A 205 21.33 12.22 -11.04
C SER A 205 20.19 11.77 -10.09
N PRO A 206 19.75 10.51 -10.15
CA PRO A 206 18.71 9.98 -9.24
C PRO A 206 19.04 10.18 -7.76
N LEU A 207 20.33 10.13 -7.41
CA LEU A 207 20.82 10.39 -6.04
C LEU A 207 20.58 11.85 -5.63
N ALA A 208 20.88 12.81 -6.53
CA ALA A 208 20.64 14.23 -6.25
C ALA A 208 19.15 14.51 -6.07
N GLN A 209 18.30 13.93 -6.90
CA GLN A 209 16.84 14.02 -6.77
C GLN A 209 16.35 13.42 -5.44
N MET A 210 16.88 12.27 -5.03
CA MET A 210 16.53 11.64 -3.75
C MET A 210 16.96 12.53 -2.55
N ILE A 211 18.15 13.10 -2.56
CA ILE A 211 18.61 14.01 -1.51
C ILE A 211 17.70 15.25 -1.43
N GLU A 212 17.31 15.80 -2.57
CA GLU A 212 16.43 16.96 -2.62
C GLU A 212 15.03 16.64 -2.06
N VAL A 213 14.46 15.49 -2.42
CA VAL A 213 13.17 15.00 -1.87
C VAL A 213 13.25 14.83 -0.36
N LEU A 214 14.34 14.23 0.15
CA LEU A 214 14.55 14.05 1.60
C LEU A 214 14.69 15.40 2.32
N ARG A 215 15.47 16.33 1.78
CA ARG A 215 15.64 17.69 2.34
C ARG A 215 14.30 18.43 2.40
N LEU A 216 13.50 18.33 1.34
CA LEU A 216 12.20 18.97 1.28
C LEU A 216 11.23 18.35 2.30
N GLY A 217 11.21 17.01 2.43
CA GLY A 217 10.40 16.31 3.43
C GLY A 217 10.72 16.68 4.88
N LEU A 218 12.00 16.97 5.17
CA LEU A 218 12.46 17.41 6.50
C LEU A 218 12.30 18.92 6.73
N SER A 219 11.86 19.67 5.71
CA SER A 219 11.67 21.13 5.82
C SER A 219 10.55 21.46 6.83
N ARG A 220 10.64 22.68 7.39
CA ARG A 220 9.68 23.15 8.39
C ARG A 220 8.19 23.02 7.96
N PRO A 221 7.78 23.35 6.71
CA PRO A 221 6.37 23.25 6.32
C PRO A 221 5.90 21.80 6.18
N LEU A 222 6.76 20.83 5.83
CA LEU A 222 6.35 19.46 5.52
C LEU A 222 6.59 18.45 6.65
N ARG A 223 7.46 18.73 7.63
CA ARG A 223 7.86 17.77 8.66
C ARG A 223 6.70 17.17 9.45
N GLY A 224 5.64 17.96 9.74
CA GLY A 224 4.44 17.46 10.42
C GLY A 224 3.66 16.47 9.57
N LEU A 225 3.47 16.79 8.28
CA LEU A 225 2.83 15.90 7.31
C LEU A 225 3.61 14.62 7.08
N VAL A 226 4.93 14.73 6.92
CA VAL A 226 5.84 13.60 6.72
C VAL A 226 5.85 12.69 7.95
N ALA A 227 5.87 13.24 9.16
CA ALA A 227 5.80 12.46 10.40
C ALA A 227 4.49 11.66 10.52
N LEU A 228 3.36 12.27 10.17
CA LEU A 228 2.08 11.54 10.15
C LEU A 228 2.05 10.51 8.99
N ALA A 229 2.58 10.85 7.83
CA ALA A 229 2.65 9.93 6.69
C ALA A 229 3.43 8.66 7.02
N LEU A 230 4.56 8.75 7.75
CA LEU A 230 5.37 7.61 8.19
C LEU A 230 4.57 6.56 8.96
N VAL A 231 3.59 6.96 9.75
CA VAL A 231 2.83 6.03 10.62
C VAL A 231 1.42 5.73 10.10
N SER A 232 0.86 6.60 9.31
CA SER A 232 -0.52 6.52 8.81
C SER A 232 -0.74 5.31 7.89
N LEU A 233 -0.03 5.25 6.75
CA LEU A 233 -0.12 4.12 5.83
C LEU A 233 0.49 2.85 6.45
N ALA A 234 1.54 3.00 7.25
CA ALA A 234 2.17 1.90 7.98
C ALA A 234 1.15 1.15 8.84
N THR A 235 0.34 1.86 9.63
CA THR A 235 -0.71 1.23 10.45
C THR A 235 -1.67 0.42 9.60
N SER A 236 -2.16 0.96 8.49
CA SER A 236 -3.08 0.25 7.61
C SER A 236 -2.46 -0.96 6.92
N LEU A 237 -1.28 -0.80 6.32
CA LEU A 237 -0.64 -1.87 5.54
C LEU A 237 -0.08 -2.97 6.44
N VAL A 238 0.47 -2.63 7.60
CA VAL A 238 1.03 -3.62 8.53
C VAL A 238 -0.09 -4.41 9.21
N LEU A 239 -1.19 -3.74 9.58
CA LEU A 239 -2.37 -4.45 10.10
C LEU A 239 -2.97 -5.36 9.02
N ARG A 240 -3.22 -4.83 7.81
CA ARG A 240 -3.87 -5.58 6.73
C ARG A 240 -2.96 -6.65 6.11
N GLY A 241 -1.69 -6.33 5.90
CA GLY A 241 -0.78 -7.13 5.08
C GLY A 241 0.15 -8.06 5.86
N LEU A 242 0.18 -7.96 7.20
CA LEU A 242 1.09 -8.76 8.02
C LEU A 242 0.41 -9.33 9.27
N TRP A 243 -0.09 -8.50 10.18
CA TRP A 243 -0.52 -8.96 11.51
C TRP A 243 -2.01 -9.27 11.64
N GLY A 244 -2.87 -8.78 10.75
CA GLY A 244 -4.32 -9.03 10.83
C GLY A 244 -4.68 -10.50 10.67
N GLY A 245 -4.02 -11.23 9.76
CA GLY A 245 -4.20 -12.68 9.62
C GLY A 245 -3.78 -13.45 10.88
N PRO A 246 -2.51 -13.33 11.33
CA PRO A 246 -2.07 -13.93 12.59
C PRO A 246 -2.95 -13.56 13.80
N TRP A 247 -3.39 -12.31 13.92
CA TRP A 247 -4.33 -11.88 14.96
C TRP A 247 -5.62 -12.70 14.93
N LEU A 248 -6.26 -12.78 13.77
CA LEU A 248 -7.54 -13.47 13.61
C LEU A 248 -7.41 -14.98 13.80
N MET A 249 -6.33 -15.59 13.30
CA MET A 249 -6.12 -17.03 13.40
C MET A 249 -5.61 -17.45 14.77
N GLN A 250 -4.61 -16.78 15.34
CA GLN A 250 -3.95 -17.22 16.58
C GLN A 250 -4.64 -16.71 17.85
N VAL A 251 -5.21 -15.48 17.82
CA VAL A 251 -5.85 -14.88 19.01
C VAL A 251 -7.35 -15.15 19.03
N LYS A 252 -8.00 -15.15 17.85
CA LYS A 252 -9.46 -15.34 17.73
C LYS A 252 -9.87 -16.75 17.29
N GLY A 253 -8.92 -17.61 16.95
CA GLY A 253 -9.18 -19.01 16.58
C GLY A 253 -9.91 -19.19 15.25
N LEU A 254 -9.90 -18.19 14.37
CA LEU A 254 -10.54 -18.29 13.06
C LEU A 254 -9.74 -19.17 12.10
N SER A 255 -10.43 -19.85 11.21
CA SER A 255 -9.83 -20.47 10.04
C SER A 255 -9.20 -19.40 9.11
N ARG A 256 -8.28 -19.80 8.25
CA ARG A 256 -7.63 -18.90 7.29
C ARG A 256 -8.62 -18.21 6.37
N VAL A 257 -9.65 -18.93 5.91
CA VAL A 257 -10.70 -18.37 5.05
C VAL A 257 -11.55 -17.35 5.80
N GLU A 258 -11.94 -17.63 7.05
CA GLU A 258 -12.70 -16.68 7.89
C GLU A 258 -11.86 -15.42 8.18
N ALA A 259 -10.58 -15.56 8.50
CA ALA A 259 -9.66 -14.45 8.64
C ALA A 259 -9.56 -13.63 7.33
N GLY A 260 -9.47 -14.32 6.19
CA GLY A 260 -9.53 -13.72 4.86
C GLY A 260 -10.81 -12.92 4.62
N ASN A 261 -11.98 -13.41 5.06
CA ASN A 261 -13.26 -12.69 4.95
C ASN A 261 -13.22 -11.37 5.72
N GLN A 262 -12.73 -11.37 6.96
CA GLN A 262 -12.61 -10.15 7.76
C GLN A 262 -11.61 -9.15 7.17
N LEU A 263 -10.46 -9.62 6.70
CA LEU A 263 -9.48 -8.78 5.98
C LEU A 263 -10.04 -8.26 4.65
N GLY A 264 -10.94 -9.00 4.00
CA GLY A 264 -11.70 -8.55 2.84
C GLY A 264 -12.63 -7.39 3.18
N ALA A 265 -13.38 -7.48 4.27
CA ALA A 265 -14.24 -6.40 4.75
C ALA A 265 -13.43 -5.14 5.10
N TYR A 266 -12.27 -5.29 5.76
CA TYR A 266 -11.32 -4.19 5.97
C TYR A 266 -10.89 -3.53 4.66
N THR A 267 -10.55 -4.35 3.65
CA THR A 267 -10.14 -3.85 2.33
C THR A 267 -11.27 -3.09 1.64
N LEU A 268 -12.51 -3.57 1.71
CA LEU A 268 -13.68 -2.87 1.18
C LEU A 268 -13.88 -1.52 1.85
N ALA A 269 -13.70 -1.44 3.19
CA ALA A 269 -13.73 -0.17 3.92
C ALA A 269 -12.63 0.80 3.44
N MET A 270 -11.42 0.30 3.20
CA MET A 270 -10.31 1.10 2.64
C MET A 270 -10.59 1.57 1.19
N ILE A 271 -11.35 0.83 0.41
CA ILE A 271 -11.73 1.23 -0.97
C ILE A 271 -12.81 2.32 -0.93
N ALA A 272 -13.85 2.14 -0.09
CA ALA A 272 -14.95 3.08 0.03
C ALA A 272 -14.58 4.36 0.81
N GLY A 273 -13.68 4.21 1.79
CA GLY A 273 -13.34 5.25 2.75
C GLY A 273 -12.82 6.56 2.15
N PRO A 274 -11.90 6.58 1.17
CA PRO A 274 -11.43 7.83 0.56
C PRO A 274 -12.53 8.66 -0.09
N LEU A 275 -13.53 8.02 -0.69
CA LEU A 275 -14.70 8.71 -1.24
C LEU A 275 -15.53 9.36 -0.13
N LEU A 276 -15.78 8.62 0.94
CA LEU A 276 -16.50 9.13 2.12
C LEU A 276 -15.72 10.27 2.77
N MET A 277 -14.42 10.12 2.98
CA MET A 277 -13.57 11.18 3.55
C MET A 277 -13.51 12.41 2.66
N GLY A 278 -13.48 12.27 1.34
CA GLY A 278 -13.56 13.40 0.41
C GLY A 278 -14.90 14.16 0.48
N MET A 279 -16.03 13.46 0.74
CA MET A 279 -17.32 14.08 0.97
C MET A 279 -17.35 14.82 2.33
N VAL A 280 -16.82 14.19 3.36
CA VAL A 280 -16.72 14.77 4.71
C VAL A 280 -15.82 15.99 4.70
N ASP A 281 -14.66 15.95 4.04
CA ASP A 281 -13.72 17.07 3.89
C ASP A 281 -14.40 18.27 3.23
N ARG A 282 -15.13 18.06 2.14
CA ARG A 282 -15.89 19.14 1.46
C ARG A 282 -16.96 19.77 2.35
N LYS A 283 -17.57 18.99 3.23
CA LYS A 283 -18.65 19.47 4.12
C LYS A 283 -18.11 20.17 5.37
N ILE A 284 -17.01 19.70 5.94
CA ILE A 284 -16.44 20.21 7.19
C ILE A 284 -15.47 21.36 6.91
N GLY A 285 -14.66 21.30 5.84
CA GLY A 285 -13.70 22.34 5.46
C GLY A 285 -12.49 22.49 6.41
N ARG A 286 -12.30 21.56 7.35
CA ARG A 286 -11.25 21.57 8.39
C ARG A 286 -10.36 20.34 8.26
N ARG A 287 -9.54 20.31 7.19
CA ARG A 287 -8.70 19.14 6.85
C ARG A 287 -7.77 18.71 7.97
N ARG A 288 -7.13 19.67 8.62
CA ARG A 288 -6.17 19.38 9.70
C ARG A 288 -6.84 18.64 10.85
N GLU A 289 -7.98 19.13 11.31
CA GLU A 289 -8.74 18.53 12.40
C GLU A 289 -9.35 17.18 11.97
N LEU A 290 -9.82 17.08 10.74
CA LEU A 290 -10.38 15.86 10.18
C LEU A 290 -9.30 14.76 10.13
N VAL A 291 -8.12 15.08 9.58
CA VAL A 291 -7.00 14.13 9.51
C VAL A 291 -6.53 13.73 10.90
N ALA A 292 -6.33 14.69 11.82
CA ALA A 292 -5.92 14.38 13.18
C ALA A 292 -6.97 13.54 13.93
N GLY A 293 -8.25 13.90 13.82
CA GLY A 293 -9.35 13.20 14.49
C GLY A 293 -9.53 11.77 13.99
N THR A 294 -9.50 11.56 12.68
CA THR A 294 -9.65 10.21 12.09
C THR A 294 -8.47 9.29 12.43
N HIS A 295 -7.23 9.81 12.44
CA HIS A 295 -6.06 9.02 12.83
C HIS A 295 -6.03 8.74 14.35
N THR A 296 -6.48 9.69 15.17
CA THR A 296 -6.68 9.44 16.61
C THR A 296 -7.74 8.37 16.84
N LEU A 297 -8.88 8.45 16.14
CA LEU A 297 -9.92 7.43 16.19
C LEU A 297 -9.36 6.06 15.76
N ALA A 298 -8.60 5.99 14.67
CA ALA A 298 -7.96 4.75 14.23
C ALA A 298 -7.03 4.16 15.31
N ALA A 299 -6.22 4.99 15.96
CA ALA A 299 -5.36 4.55 17.07
C ALA A 299 -6.17 3.98 18.24
N LEU A 300 -7.24 4.66 18.65
CA LEU A 300 -8.13 4.18 19.71
C LEU A 300 -8.81 2.85 19.35
N LEU A 301 -9.25 2.69 18.10
CA LEU A 301 -9.85 1.43 17.63
C LEU A 301 -8.83 0.29 17.62
N VAL A 302 -7.57 0.56 17.26
CA VAL A 302 -6.48 -0.43 17.35
C VAL A 302 -6.18 -0.80 18.80
N VAL A 303 -6.22 0.16 19.74
CA VAL A 303 -6.13 -0.11 21.20
C VAL A 303 -7.29 -1.00 21.63
N LEU A 304 -8.52 -0.67 21.26
CA LEU A 304 -9.69 -1.49 21.60
C LEU A 304 -9.55 -2.92 21.06
N MET A 305 -9.04 -3.08 19.84
CA MET A 305 -8.75 -4.41 19.27
C MET A 305 -7.78 -5.19 20.16
N ALA A 306 -6.65 -4.58 20.55
CA ALA A 306 -5.67 -5.20 21.44
C ALA A 306 -6.26 -5.59 22.78
N LEU A 307 -7.07 -4.70 23.38
CA LEU A 307 -7.72 -4.93 24.68
C LEU A 307 -8.83 -5.99 24.64
N GLY A 308 -9.27 -6.41 23.47
CA GLY A 308 -10.17 -7.55 23.24
C GLY A 308 -9.49 -8.93 23.24
N ALA A 309 -8.17 -9.00 23.48
CA ALA A 309 -7.39 -10.23 23.61
C ALA A 309 -7.65 -10.94 24.96
N PRO A 310 -7.28 -12.24 25.09
CA PRO A 310 -7.37 -12.95 26.37
C PRO A 310 -6.62 -12.22 27.49
N HIS A 311 -7.24 -12.15 28.67
CA HIS A 311 -6.71 -11.49 29.88
C HIS A 311 -6.55 -9.96 29.78
N TYR A 312 -7.07 -9.30 28.74
CA TYR A 312 -7.05 -7.85 28.61
C TYR A 312 -8.36 -7.20 29.05
N ALA A 313 -8.31 -5.88 29.28
CA ALA A 313 -9.35 -5.13 30.00
C ALA A 313 -10.75 -5.20 29.36
N VAL A 314 -10.86 -5.18 28.02
CA VAL A 314 -12.18 -5.23 27.37
C VAL A 314 -12.79 -6.61 27.50
N ALA A 315 -12.04 -7.68 27.25
CA ALA A 315 -12.54 -9.04 27.44
C ALA A 315 -12.96 -9.29 28.92
N TRP A 316 -12.15 -8.83 29.85
CA TRP A 316 -12.46 -8.92 31.31
C TRP A 316 -13.74 -8.14 31.66
N LEU A 317 -13.91 -6.92 31.14
CA LEU A 317 -15.09 -6.07 31.38
C LEU A 317 -16.40 -6.74 30.95
N PHE A 318 -16.36 -7.46 29.82
CA PHE A 318 -17.52 -8.20 29.30
C PHE A 318 -17.64 -9.62 29.86
N GLY A 319 -16.77 -10.03 30.79
CA GLY A 319 -16.81 -11.35 31.43
C GLY A 319 -16.54 -12.51 30.48
N VAL A 320 -15.79 -12.26 29.39
CA VAL A 320 -15.40 -13.28 28.41
C VAL A 320 -13.89 -13.48 28.41
N GLU A 321 -13.43 -14.67 28.05
CA GLU A 321 -12.00 -14.94 27.94
C GLU A 321 -11.35 -14.12 26.80
N VAL A 322 -12.02 -14.04 25.66
CA VAL A 322 -11.64 -13.27 24.49
C VAL A 322 -12.88 -12.68 23.84
N MET A 323 -12.79 -11.47 23.31
CA MET A 323 -13.89 -10.86 22.55
C MET A 323 -14.17 -11.66 21.27
N PRO A 324 -15.46 -11.83 20.90
CA PRO A 324 -15.84 -12.65 19.75
C PRO A 324 -15.30 -12.04 18.43
N PRO A 325 -15.09 -12.86 17.38
CA PRO A 325 -14.55 -12.38 16.09
C PRO A 325 -15.34 -11.26 15.42
N GLN A 326 -16.65 -11.15 15.68
CA GLN A 326 -17.50 -10.07 15.17
C GLN A 326 -17.10 -8.70 15.71
N TYR A 327 -16.57 -8.65 16.95
CA TYR A 327 -15.99 -7.44 17.52
C TYR A 327 -14.82 -6.94 16.66
N ASP A 328 -13.92 -7.84 16.26
CA ASP A 328 -12.79 -7.48 15.41
C ASP A 328 -13.23 -7.09 13.99
N LEU A 329 -14.24 -7.75 13.44
CA LEU A 329 -14.82 -7.39 12.14
C LEU A 329 -15.28 -5.92 12.13
N VAL A 330 -16.03 -5.50 13.17
CA VAL A 330 -16.49 -4.11 13.29
C VAL A 330 -15.30 -3.17 13.42
N LEU A 331 -14.30 -3.51 14.24
CA LEU A 331 -13.11 -2.68 14.42
C LEU A 331 -12.30 -2.58 13.13
N PHE A 332 -12.11 -3.67 12.38
CA PHE A 332 -11.43 -3.64 11.09
C PHE A 332 -12.12 -2.69 10.11
N VAL A 333 -13.43 -2.76 9.98
CA VAL A 333 -14.18 -1.85 9.10
C VAL A 333 -14.01 -0.40 9.53
N LEU A 334 -14.15 -0.12 10.83
CA LEU A 334 -14.02 1.24 11.36
C LEU A 334 -12.57 1.77 11.22
N ILE A 335 -11.55 0.94 11.48
CA ILE A 335 -10.14 1.31 11.27
C ILE A 335 -9.90 1.60 9.78
N GLY A 336 -10.42 0.77 8.88
CA GLY A 336 -10.31 0.98 7.43
C GLY A 336 -10.92 2.32 6.99
N LEU A 337 -12.08 2.66 7.50
CA LEU A 337 -12.73 3.96 7.23
C LEU A 337 -11.93 5.11 7.85
N ALA A 338 -11.48 5.00 9.09
CA ALA A 338 -10.76 6.06 9.79
C ALA A 338 -9.39 6.36 9.13
N THR A 339 -8.64 5.33 8.74
CA THR A 339 -7.34 5.51 8.05
C THR A 339 -7.48 6.01 6.62
N SER A 340 -8.67 6.01 6.04
CA SER A 340 -8.92 6.45 4.66
C SER A 340 -8.82 7.96 4.43
N ALA A 341 -8.52 8.75 5.47
CA ALA A 341 -8.18 10.18 5.33
C ALA A 341 -6.75 10.43 4.79
N GLN A 342 -5.93 9.39 4.61
CA GLN A 342 -4.55 9.50 4.10
C GLN A 342 -4.39 10.33 2.81
N PRO A 343 -5.25 10.22 1.78
CA PRO A 343 -5.11 11.03 0.57
C PRO A 343 -5.22 12.54 0.81
N LEU A 344 -5.86 12.97 1.92
CA LEU A 344 -5.93 14.38 2.29
C LEU A 344 -4.55 14.96 2.62
N LEU A 345 -3.59 14.14 3.08
CA LEU A 345 -2.20 14.55 3.31
C LEU A 345 -1.52 15.03 2.02
N PHE A 346 -1.81 14.40 0.87
CA PHE A 346 -1.31 14.89 -0.42
C PHE A 346 -1.92 16.25 -0.80
N GLY A 347 -3.22 16.43 -0.53
CA GLY A 347 -3.90 17.70 -0.76
C GLY A 347 -3.31 18.83 0.09
N MET A 348 -3.06 18.57 1.38
CA MET A 348 -2.42 19.50 2.29
C MET A 348 -0.96 19.79 1.89
N CYS A 349 -0.20 18.76 1.52
CA CYS A 349 1.17 18.91 1.05
C CYS A 349 1.27 19.90 -0.12
N ARG A 350 0.38 19.76 -1.10
CA ARG A 350 0.35 20.64 -2.28
C ARG A 350 0.06 22.10 -1.95
N GLN A 351 -0.67 22.38 -0.86
CA GLN A 351 -0.99 23.73 -0.42
C GLN A 351 0.16 24.42 0.32
N LEU A 352 1.11 23.63 0.86
CA LEU A 352 2.22 24.13 1.68
C LEU A 352 3.48 24.46 0.88
N VAL A 353 3.50 24.20 -0.43
CA VAL A 353 4.68 24.38 -1.29
C VAL A 353 4.28 25.03 -2.61
N ASP A 354 5.26 25.67 -3.25
CA ASP A 354 5.08 26.27 -4.57
C ASP A 354 4.84 25.20 -5.66
N ALA A 355 4.16 25.59 -6.73
CA ALA A 355 3.81 24.69 -7.83
C ALA A 355 5.03 23.98 -8.46
N GLN A 356 6.20 24.63 -8.47
CA GLN A 356 7.44 24.09 -9.02
C GLN A 356 8.01 22.94 -8.14
N THR A 357 7.82 22.99 -6.82
CA THR A 357 8.32 22.01 -5.87
C THR A 357 7.28 20.96 -5.47
N ALA A 358 6.02 21.15 -5.89
CA ALA A 358 4.90 20.30 -5.50
C ALA A 358 5.12 18.81 -5.83
N GLY A 359 5.69 18.49 -6.99
CA GLY A 359 6.00 17.09 -7.36
C GLY A 359 6.96 16.43 -6.40
N LYS A 360 8.06 17.12 -6.03
CA LYS A 360 9.06 16.62 -5.08
C LYS A 360 8.50 16.50 -3.65
N ALA A 361 7.64 17.42 -3.25
CA ALA A 361 6.98 17.39 -1.95
C ALA A 361 6.00 16.19 -1.84
N LEU A 362 5.22 15.94 -2.88
CA LEU A 362 4.36 14.76 -2.96
C LEU A 362 5.18 13.45 -2.94
N ALA A 363 6.32 13.43 -3.63
CA ALA A 363 7.25 12.30 -3.59
C ALA A 363 7.80 12.07 -2.17
N ALA A 364 8.10 13.14 -1.40
CA ALA A 364 8.55 13.03 -0.02
C ALA A 364 7.48 12.41 0.90
N VAL A 365 6.22 12.82 0.77
CA VAL A 365 5.10 12.23 1.52
C VAL A 365 4.90 10.77 1.14
N ASN A 366 4.96 10.45 -0.16
CA ASN A 366 4.81 9.08 -0.64
C ASN A 366 5.97 8.16 -0.18
N LEU A 367 7.20 8.66 -0.23
CA LEU A 367 8.36 7.96 0.32
C LEU A 367 8.19 7.68 1.81
N ALA A 368 7.70 8.67 2.59
CA ALA A 368 7.42 8.50 4.01
C ALA A 368 6.39 7.39 4.28
N PHE A 369 5.34 7.28 3.50
CA PHE A 369 4.35 6.20 3.63
C PHE A 369 4.98 4.81 3.56
N PHE A 370 5.82 4.55 2.57
CA PHE A 370 6.40 3.22 2.38
C PHE A 370 7.62 2.95 3.26
N LEU A 371 8.43 3.98 3.51
CA LEU A 371 9.54 3.88 4.48
C LEU A 371 8.99 3.61 5.89
N GLY A 372 7.93 4.31 6.28
CA GLY A 372 7.25 4.08 7.55
C GLY A 372 6.66 2.68 7.65
N THR A 373 6.09 2.16 6.57
CA THR A 373 5.61 0.77 6.51
C THR A 373 6.76 -0.23 6.71
N ALA A 374 7.89 -0.02 6.06
CA ALA A 374 9.08 -0.86 6.21
C ALA A 374 9.60 -0.87 7.66
N LEU A 375 9.76 0.33 8.25
CA LEU A 375 10.18 0.48 9.64
C LEU A 375 9.19 -0.18 10.62
N MET A 376 7.89 0.06 10.43
CA MET A 376 6.85 -0.51 11.28
C MET A 376 6.85 -2.04 11.20
N GLN A 377 6.98 -2.63 10.01
CA GLN A 377 7.08 -4.09 9.86
C GLN A 377 8.30 -4.66 10.56
N SER A 378 9.48 -4.05 10.37
CA SER A 378 10.71 -4.50 11.04
C SER A 378 10.59 -4.48 12.56
N ILE A 379 10.12 -3.35 13.12
CA ILE A 379 10.03 -3.16 14.57
C ILE A 379 8.95 -4.06 15.17
N THR A 380 7.78 -4.16 14.50
CA THR A 380 6.68 -4.99 15.02
C THR A 380 7.00 -6.47 15.01
N GLY A 381 7.88 -6.96 14.12
CA GLY A 381 8.40 -8.33 14.19
C GLY A 381 9.16 -8.59 15.50
N ALA A 382 10.02 -7.66 15.92
CA ALA A 382 10.71 -7.74 17.19
C ALA A 382 9.73 -7.62 18.38
N VAL A 383 8.81 -6.66 18.34
CA VAL A 383 7.78 -6.50 19.40
C VAL A 383 6.94 -7.77 19.55
N ALA A 384 6.56 -8.41 18.44
CA ALA A 384 5.80 -9.67 18.47
C ALA A 384 6.59 -10.81 19.13
N ALA A 385 7.90 -10.88 18.89
CA ALA A 385 8.77 -11.89 19.48
C ALA A 385 8.91 -11.75 21.02
N PHE A 386 8.96 -10.52 21.51
CA PHE A 386 9.16 -10.25 22.95
C PHE A 386 7.86 -10.17 23.76
N ALA A 387 6.76 -9.66 23.18
CA ALA A 387 5.57 -9.28 23.93
C ALA A 387 4.25 -9.74 23.29
N GLY A 388 4.30 -10.46 22.16
CA GLY A 388 3.14 -11.04 21.48
C GLY A 388 2.31 -10.04 20.66
N LEU A 389 1.24 -10.55 20.06
CA LEU A 389 0.41 -9.80 19.10
C LEU A 389 -0.36 -8.61 19.72
N PRO A 390 -0.90 -8.67 20.96
CA PRO A 390 -1.53 -7.50 21.57
C PRO A 390 -0.57 -6.31 21.70
N ALA A 391 0.69 -6.57 22.07
CA ALA A 391 1.71 -5.54 22.20
C ALA A 391 2.07 -4.91 20.82
N VAL A 392 2.03 -5.68 19.75
CA VAL A 392 2.17 -5.16 18.37
C VAL A 392 1.11 -4.10 18.07
N LEU A 393 -0.15 -4.42 18.35
CA LEU A 393 -1.26 -3.50 18.11
C LEU A 393 -1.14 -2.22 18.97
N LEU A 394 -0.80 -2.37 20.26
CA LEU A 394 -0.58 -1.23 21.15
C LEU A 394 0.59 -0.36 20.69
N PHE A 395 1.69 -0.97 20.23
CA PHE A 395 2.82 -0.25 19.66
C PHE A 395 2.41 0.54 18.41
N MET A 396 1.68 -0.09 17.49
CA MET A 396 1.19 0.58 16.27
C MET A 396 0.29 1.77 16.61
N ALA A 397 -0.62 1.61 17.57
CA ALA A 397 -1.50 2.68 18.05
C ALA A 397 -0.69 3.83 18.69
N ALA A 398 0.29 3.51 19.52
CA ALA A 398 1.17 4.51 20.14
C ALA A 398 1.94 5.31 19.09
N MET A 399 2.52 4.64 18.09
CA MET A 399 3.23 5.31 16.98
C MET A 399 2.30 6.21 16.19
N LEU A 400 1.06 5.77 15.92
CA LEU A 400 0.07 6.59 15.22
C LEU A 400 -0.28 7.85 16.02
N LEU A 401 -0.46 7.74 17.35
CA LEU A 401 -0.71 8.90 18.23
C LEU A 401 0.50 9.85 18.26
N VAL A 402 1.72 9.33 18.33
CA VAL A 402 2.94 10.15 18.23
C VAL A 402 2.97 10.91 16.91
N GLY A 403 2.65 10.26 15.80
CA GLY A 403 2.56 10.91 14.48
C GLY A 403 1.52 12.02 14.46
N VAL A 404 0.34 11.79 15.05
CA VAL A 404 -0.71 12.81 15.18
C VAL A 404 -0.25 13.99 16.03
N LEU A 405 0.42 13.74 17.16
CA LEU A 405 0.95 14.81 18.02
C LEU A 405 1.99 15.67 17.27
N ILE A 406 2.94 15.04 16.56
CA ILE A 406 3.92 15.76 15.76
C ILE A 406 3.24 16.54 14.64
N PHE A 407 2.25 15.95 13.97
CA PHE A 407 1.46 16.61 12.94
C PHE A 407 0.77 17.87 13.49
N LEU A 408 0.10 17.76 14.63
CA LEU A 408 -0.61 18.90 15.26
C LEU A 408 0.35 20.00 15.73
N THR A 409 1.55 19.66 16.18
CA THR A 409 2.54 20.64 16.67
C THR A 409 3.23 21.41 15.54
N TYR A 410 3.44 20.76 14.38
CA TYR A 410 4.23 21.33 13.29
C TYR A 410 3.40 21.77 12.07
N THR A 411 2.12 21.48 12.02
CA THR A 411 1.23 21.94 10.95
C THR A 411 0.38 23.11 11.48
N SER A 412 0.52 24.29 10.86
CA SER A 412 -0.23 25.49 11.28
C SER A 412 -1.74 25.35 11.00
N GLN A 413 -2.58 26.14 11.73
CA GLN A 413 -4.03 26.14 11.53
C GLN A 413 -4.49 26.74 10.20
N HIS A 414 -3.59 27.33 9.43
CA HIS A 414 -3.90 28.08 8.19
C HIS A 414 -3.60 27.25 6.91
N SER A 415 -3.36 25.95 7.04
CA SER A 415 -3.13 25.03 5.91
C SER A 415 -4.37 24.20 5.58
#